data_243eef06f148c387081e40b46f973acc
#
_entry.id   243eef06f148c387081e40b46f973acc
#
_cell.length_a   1.000
_cell.length_b   1.000
_cell.length_c   1.000
_cell.angle_alpha   90.00
_cell.angle_beta   90.00
_cell.angle_gamma   90.00
#
_symmetry.space_group_name_H-M   'P 1'
#
loop_
_entity.id
_entity.type
_entity.pdbx_description
1 polymer ?
#
loop_
_entity_poly.entity_id
_entity_poly.type
_entity_poly.pdbx_seq_one_letter_code
_entity_poly.pdbx_strand_id
1 'polypeptide(L)'
;MSNRILLVEDDPINVKFIQTVLIKKGGFEVIVSEEVDEILRVAQGGDLAAIIMDVSLSRSSYEGKKVDGIFITQLLKKDPATRSIPVLLATAHAMFGDREKYLELTGAEGYLAKPIHDPALLIEAVKAVVKS
;
A
#
# COMPACT_ATOMS: atom_id res chain seq x y z
N MET A 1 19.78 -0.15 -2.56
CA MET A 1 18.49 -0.04 -1.85
C MET A 1 17.49 0.70 -2.70
N SER A 2 16.29 0.16 -2.77
CA SER A 2 15.23 0.79 -3.56
C SER A 2 14.61 1.96 -2.85
N ASN A 3 14.22 2.99 -3.62
CA ASN A 3 13.37 4.06 -3.12
C ASN A 3 12.03 4.06 -3.87
N ARG A 4 11.66 2.92 -4.43
CA ARG A 4 10.46 2.78 -5.23
C ARG A 4 9.28 2.31 -4.38
N ILE A 5 8.16 3.02 -4.50
CA ILE A 5 6.91 2.70 -3.78
C ILE A 5 5.87 2.26 -4.79
N LEU A 6 5.19 1.16 -4.51
CA LEU A 6 4.02 0.76 -5.28
C LEU A 6 2.78 1.30 -4.56
N LEU A 7 2.01 2.13 -5.25
CA LEU A 7 0.79 2.71 -4.71
C LEU A 7 -0.40 2.01 -5.33
N VAL A 8 -1.17 1.32 -4.50
CA VAL A 8 -2.39 0.63 -4.90
C VAL A 8 -3.59 1.42 -4.39
N GLU A 9 -4.17 2.21 -5.25
CA GLU A 9 -5.23 3.15 -4.92
C GLU A 9 -6.06 3.40 -6.19
N ASP A 10 -7.38 3.44 -6.08
CA ASP A 10 -8.24 3.61 -7.23
C ASP A 10 -8.89 5.00 -7.33
N ASP A 11 -8.79 5.83 -6.30
CA ASP A 11 -9.32 7.19 -6.32
C ASP A 11 -8.29 8.14 -6.93
N PRO A 12 -8.57 8.76 -8.11
CA PRO A 12 -7.59 9.62 -8.77
C PRO A 12 -7.10 10.80 -7.93
N ILE A 13 -7.95 11.33 -7.06
CA ILE A 13 -7.58 12.46 -6.20
C ILE A 13 -6.56 12.00 -5.16
N ASN A 14 -6.82 10.85 -4.54
CA ASN A 14 -5.87 10.28 -3.57
C ASN A 14 -4.55 9.88 -4.25
N VAL A 15 -4.63 9.29 -5.44
CA VAL A 15 -3.43 8.93 -6.20
C VAL A 15 -2.55 10.15 -6.41
N LYS A 16 -3.15 11.24 -6.92
CA LYS A 16 -2.40 12.44 -7.22
C LYS A 16 -1.76 13.05 -5.97
N PHE A 17 -2.52 13.12 -4.87
CA PHE A 17 -2.02 13.66 -3.62
C PHE A 17 -0.85 12.85 -3.08
N ILE A 18 -1.05 11.54 -2.94
CA ILE A 18 -0.04 10.66 -2.36
C ILE A 18 1.21 10.63 -3.24
N GLN A 19 1.02 10.49 -4.56
CA GLN A 19 2.12 10.47 -5.51
C GLN A 19 2.95 11.75 -5.44
N THR A 20 2.28 12.90 -5.43
CA THR A 20 2.95 14.20 -5.38
C THR A 20 3.77 14.35 -4.10
N VAL A 21 3.19 13.98 -2.96
CA VAL A 21 3.88 14.08 -1.66
C VAL A 21 5.10 13.17 -1.63
N LEU A 22 4.93 11.91 -2.06
CA LEU A 22 6.03 10.95 -2.02
C LEU A 22 7.19 11.37 -2.91
N ILE A 23 6.89 11.89 -4.10
CA ILE A 23 7.94 12.31 -5.03
C ILE A 23 8.61 13.59 -4.56
N LYS A 24 7.82 14.62 -4.26
CA LYS A 24 8.39 15.95 -3.97
C LYS A 24 8.98 16.07 -2.57
N LYS A 25 8.34 15.47 -1.57
CA LYS A 25 8.80 15.59 -0.18
C LYS A 25 9.62 14.40 0.27
N GLY A 26 9.33 13.22 -0.26
CA GLY A 26 10.01 12.00 0.16
C GLY A 26 11.15 11.57 -0.74
N GLY A 27 11.22 12.09 -1.95
CA GLY A 27 12.24 11.66 -2.91
C GLY A 27 12.04 10.26 -3.42
N PHE A 28 10.83 9.72 -3.30
CA PHE A 28 10.53 8.37 -3.75
C PHE A 28 10.15 8.34 -5.22
N GLU A 29 10.37 7.19 -5.84
CA GLU A 29 9.84 6.88 -7.15
C GLU A 29 8.53 6.10 -6.93
N VAL A 30 7.48 6.43 -7.68
CA VAL A 30 6.15 5.85 -7.42
C VAL A 30 5.60 5.16 -8.66
N ILE A 31 5.17 3.92 -8.48
CA ILE A 31 4.43 3.15 -9.48
C ILE A 31 3.00 3.05 -8.97
N VAL A 32 2.02 3.32 -9.84
CA VAL A 32 0.60 3.26 -9.47
C VAL A 32 -0.06 2.11 -10.22
N SER A 33 -0.80 1.28 -9.51
CA SER A 33 -1.58 0.21 -10.15
C SER A 33 -2.74 -0.21 -9.26
N GLU A 34 -3.82 -0.67 -9.87
CA GLU A 34 -4.91 -1.34 -9.17
C GLU A 34 -5.18 -2.72 -9.77
N GLU A 35 -4.35 -3.14 -10.72
CA GLU A 35 -4.45 -4.44 -11.36
C GLU A 35 -3.68 -5.48 -10.54
N VAL A 36 -4.36 -6.50 -10.05
CA VAL A 36 -3.75 -7.49 -9.16
C VAL A 36 -2.56 -8.18 -9.82
N ASP A 37 -2.72 -8.62 -11.07
CA ASP A 37 -1.63 -9.30 -11.77
C ASP A 37 -0.40 -8.41 -11.92
N GLU A 38 -0.60 -7.12 -12.21
CA GLU A 38 0.50 -6.18 -12.30
C GLU A 38 1.15 -5.94 -10.94
N ILE A 39 0.33 -5.81 -9.89
CA ILE A 39 0.83 -5.63 -8.53
C ILE A 39 1.74 -6.80 -8.14
N LEU A 40 1.27 -8.01 -8.39
CA LEU A 40 2.05 -9.21 -8.07
C LEU A 40 3.34 -9.28 -8.88
N ARG A 41 3.27 -8.96 -10.17
CA ARG A 41 4.44 -8.97 -11.04
C ARG A 41 5.49 -7.95 -10.59
N VAL A 42 5.06 -6.73 -10.29
CA VAL A 42 5.97 -5.67 -9.82
C VAL A 42 6.59 -6.05 -8.47
N ALA A 43 5.77 -6.59 -7.57
CA ALA A 43 6.27 -7.01 -6.26
C ALA A 43 7.28 -8.16 -6.37
N GLN A 44 7.02 -9.11 -7.24
CA GLN A 44 7.92 -10.24 -7.45
C GLN A 44 9.26 -9.82 -8.06
N GLY A 45 9.29 -8.67 -8.71
CA GLY A 45 10.54 -8.13 -9.23
C GLY A 45 11.55 -7.74 -8.15
N GLY A 46 11.11 -7.59 -6.91
CA GLY A 46 12.00 -7.42 -5.75
C GLY A 46 12.59 -6.03 -5.58
N ASP A 47 12.12 -5.04 -6.33
CA ASP A 47 12.68 -3.70 -6.29
C ASP A 47 11.69 -2.68 -5.73
N LEU A 48 11.14 -2.98 -4.56
CA LEU A 48 10.21 -2.09 -3.88
C LEU A 48 10.66 -1.84 -2.45
N ALA A 49 10.63 -0.56 -2.06
CA ALA A 49 10.87 -0.18 -0.67
C ALA A 49 9.65 -0.44 0.19
N ALA A 50 8.46 -0.24 -0.37
CA ALA A 50 7.20 -0.47 0.34
C ALA A 50 6.04 -0.46 -0.64
N ILE A 51 4.89 -0.93 -0.17
CA ILE A 51 3.62 -0.88 -0.89
C ILE A 51 2.63 -0.10 -0.03
N ILE A 52 1.97 0.90 -0.62
CA ILE A 52 0.85 1.58 0.03
C ILE A 52 -0.41 0.97 -0.56
N MET A 53 -1.22 0.36 0.30
CA MET A 53 -2.37 -0.44 -0.13
C MET A 53 -3.67 0.14 0.40
N ASP A 54 -4.53 0.60 -0.50
CA ASP A 54 -5.88 1.01 -0.14
C ASP A 54 -6.70 -0.22 0.22
N VAL A 55 -7.29 -0.23 1.41
CA VAL A 55 -8.10 -1.34 1.88
C VAL A 55 -9.39 -1.47 1.06
N SER A 56 -9.97 -0.34 0.65
CA SER A 56 -11.31 -0.30 0.06
C SER A 56 -11.31 -0.16 -1.47
N LEU A 57 -10.52 -0.97 -2.14
CA LEU A 57 -10.50 -0.98 -3.60
C LEU A 57 -11.85 -1.42 -4.15
N SER A 58 -12.33 -0.76 -5.21
CA SER A 58 -13.65 -1.03 -5.76
C SER A 58 -13.62 -1.65 -7.15
N ARG A 59 -12.49 -1.59 -7.85
CA ARG A 59 -12.39 -2.06 -9.23
C ARG A 59 -11.40 -3.19 -9.46
N SER A 60 -10.74 -3.65 -8.40
CA SER A 60 -9.76 -4.72 -8.55
C SER A 60 -10.43 -6.08 -8.56
N SER A 61 -9.90 -7.00 -9.37
CA SER A 61 -10.40 -8.37 -9.42
C SER A 61 -9.24 -9.34 -9.52
N TYR A 62 -9.49 -10.57 -9.10
CA TYR A 62 -8.51 -11.64 -9.16
C TYR A 62 -9.23 -12.95 -9.46
N GLU A 63 -8.81 -13.61 -10.53
CA GLU A 63 -9.44 -14.87 -10.98
C GLU A 63 -10.95 -14.72 -11.17
N GLY A 64 -11.37 -13.57 -11.73
CA GLY A 64 -12.77 -13.30 -12.03
C GLY A 64 -13.62 -12.83 -10.86
N LYS A 65 -13.03 -12.67 -9.68
CA LYS A 65 -13.76 -12.23 -8.49
C LYS A 65 -13.24 -10.87 -8.02
N LYS A 66 -14.18 -10.04 -7.55
CA LYS A 66 -13.82 -8.74 -7.00
C LYS A 66 -13.09 -8.91 -5.67
N VAL A 67 -11.98 -8.19 -5.51
CA VAL A 67 -11.16 -8.27 -4.32
C VAL A 67 -10.81 -6.88 -3.79
N ASP A 68 -10.39 -6.82 -2.53
CA ASP A 68 -9.99 -5.57 -1.90
C ASP A 68 -8.51 -5.60 -1.51
N GLY A 69 -8.04 -4.53 -0.86
CA GLY A 69 -6.65 -4.44 -0.44
C GLY A 69 -6.25 -5.44 0.63
N ILE A 70 -7.21 -5.89 1.45
CA ILE A 70 -6.93 -6.91 2.46
C ILE A 70 -6.56 -8.22 1.77
N PHE A 71 -7.35 -8.63 0.79
CA PHE A 71 -7.09 -9.86 0.05
C PHE A 71 -5.74 -9.80 -0.69
N ILE A 72 -5.47 -8.68 -1.36
CA ILE A 72 -4.20 -8.51 -2.09
C ILE A 72 -3.01 -8.58 -1.14
N THR A 73 -3.11 -7.93 0.01
CA THR A 73 -2.04 -7.97 1.01
C THR A 73 -1.82 -9.40 1.49
N GLN A 74 -2.89 -10.16 1.71
CA GLN A 74 -2.78 -11.56 2.11
C GLN A 74 -2.06 -12.39 1.05
N LEU A 75 -2.35 -12.15 -0.23
CA LEU A 75 -1.63 -12.81 -1.32
C LEU A 75 -0.14 -12.51 -1.26
N LEU A 76 0.21 -11.24 -1.08
CA LEU A 76 1.61 -10.82 -1.02
C LEU A 76 2.34 -11.44 0.18
N LYS A 77 1.66 -11.55 1.31
CA LYS A 77 2.29 -12.09 2.53
C LYS A 77 2.40 -13.61 2.53
N LYS A 78 1.65 -14.29 1.68
CA LYS A 78 1.76 -15.74 1.52
C LYS A 78 2.91 -16.16 0.61
N ASP A 79 3.31 -15.30 -0.30
CA ASP A 79 4.34 -15.60 -1.30
C ASP A 79 5.72 -15.30 -0.72
N PRO A 80 6.61 -16.31 -0.62
CA PRO A 80 7.97 -16.08 -0.13
C PRO A 80 8.74 -15.00 -0.89
N ALA A 81 8.41 -14.77 -2.17
CA ALA A 81 9.08 -13.77 -2.99
C ALA A 81 8.68 -12.34 -2.62
N THR A 82 7.52 -12.16 -2.00
CA THR A 82 6.96 -10.82 -1.75
C THR A 82 6.67 -10.52 -0.29
N ARG A 83 6.63 -11.52 0.56
CA ARG A 83 6.18 -11.34 1.96
C ARG A 83 7.06 -10.40 2.78
N SER A 84 8.30 -10.19 2.39
CA SER A 84 9.20 -9.29 3.12
C SER A 84 9.06 -7.84 2.75
N ILE A 85 8.29 -7.53 1.69
CA ILE A 85 8.07 -6.14 1.28
C ILE A 85 7.14 -5.47 2.29
N PRO A 86 7.54 -4.34 2.90
CA PRO A 86 6.66 -3.66 3.85
C PRO A 86 5.37 -3.17 3.18
N VAL A 87 4.25 -3.38 3.84
CA VAL A 87 2.94 -2.92 3.36
C VAL A 87 2.37 -1.93 4.36
N LEU A 88 2.00 -0.74 3.87
CA LEU A 88 1.31 0.29 4.63
C LEU A 88 -0.14 0.32 4.15
N LEU A 89 -1.06 -0.12 5.01
CA LEU A 89 -2.48 -0.08 4.69
C LEU A 89 -3.01 1.34 4.83
N ALA A 90 -3.88 1.75 3.93
CA ALA A 90 -4.55 3.04 4.00
C ALA A 90 -6.06 2.83 3.88
N THR A 91 -6.84 3.43 4.76
CA THR A 91 -8.27 3.23 4.76
C THR A 91 -9.04 4.47 5.24
N ALA A 92 -10.19 4.72 4.59
CA ALA A 92 -11.13 5.75 5.03
C ALA A 92 -12.00 5.26 6.19
N HIS A 93 -11.96 3.96 6.50
CA HIS A 93 -12.79 3.35 7.55
C HIS A 93 -11.94 3.05 8.78
N ALA A 94 -11.34 4.10 9.35
CA ALA A 94 -10.44 3.97 10.49
C ALA A 94 -11.22 4.12 11.80
N MET A 95 -11.93 3.07 12.19
CA MET A 95 -12.65 3.05 13.47
C MET A 95 -11.76 2.50 14.58
N PHE A 96 -12.15 2.75 15.80
CA PHE A 96 -11.43 2.25 16.96
C PHE A 96 -11.28 0.73 16.88
N GLY A 97 -10.05 0.25 16.99
CA GLY A 97 -9.76 -1.17 16.94
C GLY A 97 -9.51 -1.72 15.54
N ASP A 98 -9.81 -0.96 14.49
CA ASP A 98 -9.63 -1.43 13.12
C ASP A 98 -8.15 -1.62 12.77
N ARG A 99 -7.28 -0.76 13.32
CA ARG A 99 -5.85 -0.87 13.04
C ARG A 99 -5.31 -2.25 13.43
N GLU A 100 -5.56 -2.67 14.65
CA GLU A 100 -5.08 -3.96 15.15
C GLU A 100 -5.69 -5.10 14.37
N LYS A 101 -6.98 -4.99 14.06
CA LYS A 101 -7.69 -6.02 13.30
C LYS A 101 -7.10 -6.18 11.90
N TYR A 102 -6.89 -5.08 11.18
CA TYR A 102 -6.36 -5.17 9.82
C TYR A 102 -4.92 -5.62 9.78
N LEU A 103 -4.09 -5.18 10.72
CA LEU A 103 -2.71 -5.62 10.79
C LEU A 103 -2.63 -7.12 11.08
N GLU A 104 -3.48 -7.61 11.97
CA GLU A 104 -3.52 -9.04 12.30
C GLU A 104 -4.01 -9.87 11.12
N LEU A 105 -5.06 -9.40 10.42
CA LEU A 105 -5.61 -10.11 9.27
C LEU A 105 -4.65 -10.21 8.09
N THR A 106 -3.80 -9.21 7.92
CA THR A 106 -3.01 -9.08 6.69
C THR A 106 -1.52 -9.34 6.89
N GLY A 107 -1.02 -9.11 8.09
CA GLY A 107 0.42 -9.13 8.32
C GLY A 107 1.13 -7.88 7.84
N ALA A 108 0.38 -6.81 7.53
CA ALA A 108 0.97 -5.55 7.11
C ALA A 108 1.80 -4.92 8.22
N GLU A 109 2.76 -4.08 7.84
CA GLU A 109 3.68 -3.44 8.77
C GLU A 109 3.19 -2.10 9.30
N GLY A 110 2.23 -1.47 8.63
CA GLY A 110 1.73 -0.18 9.06
C GLY A 110 0.31 0.09 8.60
N TYR A 111 -0.25 1.18 9.12
CA TYR A 111 -1.64 1.55 8.91
C TYR A 111 -1.78 3.06 8.94
N LEU A 112 -2.52 3.62 7.99
CA LEU A 112 -2.73 5.05 7.87
C LEU A 112 -4.20 5.35 7.60
N ALA A 113 -4.78 6.23 8.42
CA ALA A 113 -6.17 6.63 8.25
C ALA A 113 -6.29 7.73 7.19
N LYS A 114 -7.28 7.61 6.32
CA LYS A 114 -7.64 8.66 5.36
C LYS A 114 -8.83 9.44 5.90
N PRO A 115 -9.04 10.69 5.51
CA PRO A 115 -8.19 11.47 4.61
C PRO A 115 -6.86 11.88 5.24
N ILE A 116 -5.83 11.97 4.40
CA ILE A 116 -4.50 12.37 4.87
C ILE A 116 -4.41 13.89 4.76
N HIS A 117 -4.47 14.57 5.90
CA HIS A 117 -4.46 16.04 5.92
C HIS A 117 -3.06 16.64 5.93
N ASP A 118 -2.11 15.91 6.50
CA ASP A 118 -0.75 16.41 6.69
C ASP A 118 0.23 15.58 5.88
N PRO A 119 0.87 16.19 4.85
CA PRO A 119 1.86 15.45 4.06
C PRO A 119 2.99 14.85 4.91
N ALA A 120 3.37 15.52 6.01
CA ALA A 120 4.42 15.00 6.88
C ALA A 120 4.04 13.67 7.52
N LEU A 121 2.76 13.49 7.86
CA LEU A 121 2.29 12.23 8.44
C LEU A 121 2.41 11.07 7.45
N LEU A 122 2.14 11.35 6.17
CA LEU A 122 2.31 10.34 5.13
C LEU A 122 3.77 9.90 5.02
N ILE A 123 4.66 10.87 4.96
CA ILE A 123 6.10 10.59 4.84
C ILE A 123 6.59 9.81 6.08
N GLU A 124 6.18 10.22 7.27
CA GLU A 124 6.55 9.52 8.49
C GLU A 124 6.06 8.08 8.51
N ALA A 125 4.80 7.85 8.07
CA ALA A 125 4.23 6.51 8.03
C ALA A 125 5.00 5.61 7.05
N VAL A 126 5.36 6.15 5.89
CA VAL A 126 6.13 5.39 4.91
C VAL A 126 7.52 5.07 5.46
N LYS A 127 8.20 6.05 6.02
CA LYS A 127 9.54 5.83 6.58
C LYS A 127 9.53 4.85 7.74
N ALA A 128 8.44 4.80 8.50
CA ALA A 128 8.33 3.87 9.61
C ALA A 128 8.27 2.41 9.14
N VAL A 129 7.69 2.14 7.98
CA VAL A 129 7.61 0.78 7.44
C VAL A 129 8.79 0.43 6.55
N VAL A 130 9.40 1.43 5.90
CA VAL A 130 10.59 1.21 5.08
C VAL A 130 11.78 1.06 6.03
N LYS A 131 12.23 -0.15 6.20
CA LYS A 131 13.36 -0.40 7.07
C LYS A 131 14.65 -0.48 6.28
N SER A 132 15.65 0.10 6.86
CA SER A 132 16.99 0.01 6.30
C SER A 132 17.51 -1.42 6.37
#